data_8f4f90205fc4ce45a6f67ebd644b3789
#
_entry.id   8f4f90205fc4ce45a6f67ebd644b3789
#
_cell.length_a   1.000
_cell.length_b   1.000
_cell.length_c   1.000
_cell.angle_alpha   90.00
_cell.angle_beta   90.00
_cell.angle_gamma   90.00
#
_symmetry.space_group_name_H-M   'P 1'
#
loop_
_entity.id
_entity.type
_entity.pdbx_description
1 polymer ?
#
loop_
_entity_poly.entity_id
_entity_poly.type
_entity_poly.pdbx_seq_one_letter_code
_entity_poly.pdbx_strand_id
1 'polypeptide(L)'
;MFWAPEALPTVVPVGQALPPSLGTSVTLDLNALDADIRQAPDGWHALLRMRGVEHRLWLKEPPLTTSTYVAELPLDDDFEMRAHAARRLWRALNGKPPGPPFHTLSSQRRQRLALALRALDARMGGNTYRVIAEVLFGTERIPEHAWKTHELRNRTIRLVQTGFALMRGGYRELLRKSRRKK
;
A
#
# COMPACT_ATOMS: atom_id res chain seq x y z
N MET A 1 -8.56 -4.32 1.07
CA MET A 1 -8.19 -4.10 -0.37
C MET A 1 -7.14 -5.12 -0.74
N PHE A 2 -7.37 -5.85 -1.83
CA PHE A 2 -6.48 -6.89 -2.36
C PHE A 2 -5.61 -6.31 -3.46
N TRP A 3 -4.36 -6.73 -3.53
CA TRP A 3 -3.36 -6.25 -4.46
C TRP A 3 -2.60 -7.43 -5.05
N ALA A 4 -2.36 -7.42 -6.35
CA ALA A 4 -1.46 -8.38 -7.00
C ALA A 4 -0.01 -8.21 -6.49
N PRO A 5 0.77 -9.29 -6.36
CA PRO A 5 2.16 -9.25 -5.86
C PRO A 5 3.07 -8.31 -6.66
N GLU A 6 2.80 -8.16 -7.97
CA GLU A 6 3.56 -7.28 -8.86
C GLU A 6 3.30 -5.80 -8.59
N ALA A 7 2.09 -5.47 -8.10
CA ALA A 7 1.71 -4.10 -7.80
C ALA A 7 2.13 -3.69 -6.38
N LEU A 8 2.05 -4.61 -5.43
CA LEU A 8 2.38 -4.39 -4.02
C LEU A 8 3.36 -5.47 -3.51
N PRO A 9 4.67 -5.21 -3.49
CA PRO A 9 5.69 -6.19 -3.10
C PRO A 9 5.59 -6.71 -1.65
N THR A 10 4.76 -6.10 -0.81
CA THR A 10 4.48 -6.60 0.55
C THR A 10 3.41 -7.68 0.59
N VAL A 11 2.78 -8.03 -0.52
CA VAL A 11 2.00 -9.26 -0.68
C VAL A 11 3.00 -10.41 -0.73
N VAL A 12 2.83 -11.40 0.13
CA VAL A 12 3.71 -12.56 0.21
C VAL A 12 3.13 -13.68 -0.65
N PRO A 13 3.78 -14.04 -1.77
CA PRO A 13 3.42 -15.24 -2.51
C PRO A 13 3.71 -16.46 -1.64
N VAL A 14 2.74 -17.35 -1.54
CA VAL A 14 2.87 -18.60 -0.79
C VAL A 14 2.41 -19.78 -1.62
N GLY A 15 3.19 -20.85 -1.60
CA GLY A 15 2.87 -22.14 -2.20
C GLY A 15 2.71 -23.21 -1.12
N GLN A 16 2.08 -24.30 -1.46
CA GLN A 16 2.01 -25.47 -0.58
C GLN A 16 3.41 -26.10 -0.47
N ALA A 17 3.83 -26.42 0.75
CA ALA A 17 5.08 -27.16 0.95
C ALA A 17 4.93 -28.59 0.44
N LEU A 18 5.81 -29.01 -0.47
CA LEU A 18 5.95 -30.40 -0.87
C LEU A 18 6.84 -31.15 0.15
N PRO A 19 6.48 -32.41 0.53
CA PRO A 19 7.38 -33.23 1.34
C PRO A 19 8.68 -33.59 0.57
N PRO A 20 9.82 -33.67 1.24
CA PRO A 20 10.07 -33.38 2.65
C PRO A 20 10.33 -31.90 2.91
N SER A 21 9.53 -31.29 3.79
CA SER A 21 9.81 -29.92 4.24
C SER A 21 11.03 -29.89 5.14
N LEU A 22 11.83 -28.86 4.98
CA LEU A 22 13.02 -28.62 5.81
C LEU A 22 12.61 -28.25 7.24
N GLY A 23 12.75 -29.18 8.19
CA GLY A 23 12.54 -28.91 9.62
C GLY A 23 11.07 -28.85 10.07
N THR A 24 10.85 -28.25 11.24
CA THR A 24 9.52 -28.05 11.81
C THR A 24 8.80 -26.90 11.11
N SER A 25 7.83 -27.23 10.26
CA SER A 25 7.07 -26.24 9.51
C SER A 25 5.88 -25.75 10.33
N VAL A 26 5.58 -24.46 10.26
CA VAL A 26 4.37 -23.90 10.84
C VAL A 26 3.21 -24.21 9.90
N THR A 27 2.24 -24.98 10.41
CA THR A 27 0.99 -25.22 9.71
C THR A 27 0.15 -23.94 9.74
N LEU A 28 -0.34 -23.51 8.60
CA LEU A 28 -1.18 -22.33 8.47
C LEU A 28 -2.61 -22.77 8.19
N ASP A 29 -3.50 -22.51 9.15
CA ASP A 29 -4.94 -22.65 8.96
C ASP A 29 -5.54 -21.25 8.72
N LEU A 30 -5.84 -20.97 7.47
CA LEU A 30 -6.36 -19.65 7.06
C LEU A 30 -7.78 -19.41 7.60
N ASN A 31 -8.57 -20.47 7.83
CA ASN A 31 -9.91 -20.36 8.40
C ASN A 31 -9.84 -20.06 9.91
N ALA A 32 -8.97 -20.77 10.63
CA ALA A 32 -8.78 -20.54 12.07
C ALA A 32 -8.19 -19.15 12.37
N LEU A 33 -7.51 -18.53 11.41
CA LEU A 33 -6.95 -17.18 11.50
C LEU A 33 -7.91 -16.07 11.03
N ASP A 34 -9.19 -16.42 10.76
CA ASP A 34 -10.20 -15.45 10.27
C ASP A 34 -9.71 -14.63 9.07
N ALA A 35 -9.14 -15.32 8.09
CA ALA A 35 -8.63 -14.69 6.88
C ALA A 35 -9.78 -14.29 5.96
N ASP A 36 -9.76 -13.02 5.47
CA ASP A 36 -10.63 -12.62 4.35
C ASP A 36 -10.00 -13.16 3.05
N ILE A 37 -10.63 -14.21 2.48
CA ILE A 37 -10.11 -14.91 1.31
C ILE A 37 -10.98 -14.58 0.10
N ARG A 38 -10.33 -14.24 -1.02
CA ARG A 38 -11.02 -13.95 -2.28
C ARG A 38 -10.30 -14.58 -3.46
N GLN A 39 -11.10 -15.13 -4.37
CA GLN A 39 -10.63 -15.58 -5.67
C GLN A 39 -10.58 -14.41 -6.65
N ALA A 40 -9.53 -14.37 -7.44
CA ALA A 40 -9.34 -13.44 -8.55
C ALA A 40 -8.80 -14.20 -9.78
N PRO A 41 -8.79 -13.58 -10.99
CA PRO A 41 -8.28 -14.25 -12.19
C PRO A 41 -6.81 -14.68 -12.10
N ASP A 42 -6.02 -14.02 -11.26
CA ASP A 42 -4.58 -14.27 -11.04
C ASP A 42 -4.31 -15.27 -9.89
N GLY A 43 -5.33 -15.73 -9.18
CA GLY A 43 -5.19 -16.66 -8.07
C GLY A 43 -6.08 -16.31 -6.87
N TRP A 44 -5.61 -16.69 -5.70
CA TRP A 44 -6.32 -16.48 -4.44
C TRP A 44 -5.58 -15.47 -3.59
N HIS A 45 -6.34 -14.55 -3.01
CA HIS A 45 -5.81 -13.52 -2.12
C HIS A 45 -6.36 -13.73 -0.71
N ALA A 46 -5.48 -13.72 0.28
CA ALA A 46 -5.86 -13.80 1.67
C ALA A 46 -5.34 -12.60 2.47
N LEU A 47 -6.20 -12.02 3.28
CA LEU A 47 -5.89 -10.93 4.19
C LEU A 47 -6.02 -11.40 5.62
N LEU A 48 -4.90 -11.49 6.31
CA LEU A 48 -4.82 -11.91 7.71
C LEU A 48 -4.61 -10.69 8.61
N ARG A 49 -5.39 -10.60 9.68
CA ARG A 49 -5.21 -9.56 10.71
C ARG A 49 -4.67 -10.17 11.98
N MET A 50 -3.38 -9.99 12.20
CA MET A 50 -2.71 -10.52 13.39
C MET A 50 -1.99 -9.40 14.15
N ARG A 51 -2.25 -9.33 15.47
CA ARG A 51 -1.59 -8.35 16.35
C ARG A 51 -1.68 -6.89 15.87
N GLY A 52 -2.83 -6.50 15.31
CA GLY A 52 -3.05 -5.16 14.78
C GLY A 52 -2.35 -4.85 13.44
N VAL A 53 -1.77 -5.86 12.80
CA VAL A 53 -1.10 -5.74 11.50
C VAL A 53 -1.80 -6.59 10.46
N GLU A 54 -2.00 -6.02 9.29
CA GLU A 54 -2.48 -6.76 8.13
C GLU A 54 -1.32 -7.42 7.39
N HIS A 55 -1.47 -8.72 7.14
CA HIS A 55 -0.60 -9.52 6.29
C HIS A 55 -1.39 -9.95 5.05
N ARG A 56 -0.81 -9.77 3.89
CA ARG A 56 -1.41 -10.10 2.60
C ARG A 56 -0.68 -11.27 1.98
N LEU A 57 -1.44 -12.30 1.62
CA LEU A 57 -0.91 -13.48 0.94
C LEU A 57 -1.52 -13.56 -0.46
N TRP A 58 -0.75 -14.10 -1.36
CA TRP A 58 -1.22 -14.52 -2.66
C TRP A 58 -0.90 -16.00 -2.85
N LEU A 59 -1.89 -16.78 -3.30
CA LEU A 59 -1.79 -18.20 -3.55
C LEU A 59 -2.19 -18.47 -5.00
N LYS A 60 -1.40 -19.25 -5.70
CA LYS A 60 -1.72 -19.66 -7.07
C LYS A 60 -2.88 -20.66 -7.09
N GLU A 61 -2.96 -21.52 -6.09
CA GLU A 61 -3.95 -22.59 -5.93
C GLU A 61 -4.93 -22.27 -4.80
N PRO A 62 -6.13 -22.91 -4.81
CA PRO A 62 -7.09 -22.74 -3.71
C PRO A 62 -6.44 -23.08 -2.37
N PRO A 63 -6.68 -22.26 -1.34
CA PRO A 63 -6.15 -22.55 -0.01
C PRO A 63 -6.81 -23.84 0.56
N LEU A 64 -5.99 -24.72 1.10
CA LEU A 64 -6.47 -25.85 1.88
C LEU A 64 -6.84 -25.40 3.28
N THR A 65 -7.77 -26.09 3.92
CA THR A 65 -8.24 -25.77 5.27
C THR A 65 -7.08 -25.74 6.27
N THR A 66 -6.19 -26.75 6.18
CA THR A 66 -4.98 -26.82 7.01
C THR A 66 -3.84 -27.34 6.14
N SER A 67 -2.82 -26.53 5.96
CA SER A 67 -1.66 -26.91 5.15
C SER A 67 -0.39 -26.24 5.65
N THR A 68 0.73 -26.84 5.29
CA THR A 68 2.04 -26.24 5.44
C THR A 68 2.32 -25.39 4.19
N TYR A 69 2.65 -24.14 4.41
CA TYR A 69 2.97 -23.21 3.31
C TYR A 69 4.42 -22.76 3.38
N VAL A 70 4.95 -22.50 2.21
CA VAL A 70 6.27 -21.86 2.02
C VAL A 70 6.09 -20.48 1.39
N ALA A 71 6.90 -19.52 1.80
CA ALA A 71 6.94 -18.23 1.14
C ALA A 71 7.84 -18.32 -0.10
N GLU A 72 7.30 -17.93 -1.25
CA GLU A 72 8.02 -17.85 -2.50
C GLU A 72 8.58 -16.44 -2.68
N LEU A 73 9.91 -16.33 -2.73
CA LEU A 73 10.60 -15.06 -2.80
C LEU A 73 11.38 -14.94 -4.10
N PRO A 74 10.82 -14.36 -5.17
CA PRO A 74 11.55 -14.07 -6.39
C PRO A 74 12.78 -13.20 -6.11
N LEU A 75 13.91 -13.55 -6.72
CA LEU A 75 15.17 -12.81 -6.60
C LEU A 75 15.20 -11.62 -7.56
N ASP A 76 14.25 -10.72 -7.40
CA ASP A 76 14.07 -9.52 -8.21
C ASP A 76 14.39 -8.23 -7.41
N ASP A 77 14.20 -7.07 -8.02
CA ASP A 77 14.43 -5.76 -7.41
C ASP A 77 13.62 -5.51 -6.12
N ASP A 78 12.51 -6.21 -5.93
CA ASP A 78 11.61 -6.09 -4.78
C ASP A 78 11.89 -7.16 -3.69
N PHE A 79 12.95 -8.00 -3.86
CA PHE A 79 13.28 -9.10 -2.96
C PHE A 79 13.37 -8.70 -1.49
N GLU A 80 14.09 -7.62 -1.18
CA GLU A 80 14.23 -7.15 0.21
C GLU A 80 12.88 -6.81 0.86
N MET A 81 11.96 -6.22 0.08
CA MET A 81 10.64 -5.86 0.58
C MET A 81 9.78 -7.10 0.81
N ARG A 82 9.83 -8.07 -0.12
CA ARG A 82 9.13 -9.36 0.02
C ARG A 82 9.67 -10.16 1.19
N ALA A 83 10.99 -10.29 1.31
CA ALA A 83 11.64 -10.98 2.43
C ALA A 83 11.28 -10.35 3.78
N HIS A 84 11.23 -9.02 3.84
CA HIS A 84 10.79 -8.32 5.04
C HIS A 84 9.32 -8.60 5.37
N ALA A 85 8.43 -8.62 4.38
CA ALA A 85 7.01 -8.93 4.56
C ALA A 85 6.82 -10.39 5.03
N ALA A 86 7.51 -11.35 4.40
CA ALA A 86 7.51 -12.75 4.79
C ALA A 86 8.04 -12.95 6.22
N ARG A 87 9.12 -12.29 6.60
CA ARG A 87 9.63 -12.30 7.97
C ARG A 87 8.62 -11.76 8.99
N ARG A 88 7.90 -10.68 8.65
CA ARG A 88 6.88 -10.12 9.53
C ARG A 88 5.71 -11.08 9.72
N LEU A 89 5.25 -11.72 8.64
CA LEU A 89 4.25 -12.77 8.68
C LEU A 89 4.70 -13.92 9.57
N TRP A 90 5.90 -14.48 9.33
CA TRP A 90 6.47 -15.57 10.12
C TRP A 90 6.56 -15.23 11.62
N ARG A 91 6.98 -14.01 11.96
CA ARG A 91 7.01 -13.54 13.36
C ARG A 91 5.60 -13.54 13.98
N ALA A 92 4.61 -13.03 13.25
CA ALA A 92 3.23 -12.98 13.74
C ALA A 92 2.65 -14.38 13.97
N LEU A 93 2.89 -15.31 13.05
CA LEU A 93 2.49 -16.72 13.16
C LEU A 93 3.14 -17.40 14.38
N ASN A 94 4.39 -17.06 14.70
CA ASN A 94 5.11 -17.58 15.87
C ASN A 94 4.85 -16.77 17.15
N GLY A 95 3.78 -16.00 17.22
CA GLY A 95 3.43 -15.25 18.42
C GLY A 95 4.36 -14.08 18.76
N LYS A 96 5.30 -13.72 17.88
CA LYS A 96 6.27 -12.64 18.08
C LYS A 96 5.76 -11.31 17.50
N PRO A 97 6.14 -10.14 18.05
CA PRO A 97 5.82 -8.85 17.44
C PRO A 97 6.32 -8.79 15.98
N PRO A 98 5.48 -8.37 15.01
CA PRO A 98 5.89 -8.33 13.59
C PRO A 98 7.06 -7.37 13.30
N GLY A 99 7.26 -6.38 14.16
CA GLY A 99 8.24 -5.31 13.95
C GLY A 99 7.71 -4.18 13.04
N PRO A 100 8.52 -3.14 12.79
CA PRO A 100 8.11 -1.99 12.00
C PRO A 100 7.82 -2.39 10.55
N PRO A 101 6.97 -1.63 9.84
CA PRO A 101 6.77 -1.82 8.41
C PRO A 101 8.05 -1.46 7.65
N PHE A 102 8.25 -2.05 6.47
CA PHE A 102 9.43 -1.83 5.64
C PHE A 102 9.60 -0.35 5.24
N HIS A 103 8.49 0.31 4.99
CA HIS A 103 8.47 1.72 4.63
C HIS A 103 7.24 2.41 5.22
N THR A 104 7.45 3.60 5.77
CA THR A 104 6.39 4.48 6.26
C THR A 104 6.50 5.84 5.60
N LEU A 105 5.37 6.35 5.14
CA LEU A 105 5.31 7.74 4.70
C LEU A 105 5.41 8.66 5.93
N SER A 106 6.28 9.67 5.87
CA SER A 106 6.31 10.72 6.89
C SER A 106 4.94 11.40 7.01
N SER A 107 4.63 11.92 8.20
CA SER A 107 3.36 12.65 8.44
C SER A 107 3.17 13.78 7.43
N GLN A 108 4.23 14.55 7.17
CA GLN A 108 4.22 15.65 6.21
C GLN A 108 3.91 15.16 4.78
N ARG A 109 4.54 14.05 4.33
CA ARG A 109 4.29 13.49 3.00
C ARG A 109 2.85 12.98 2.89
N ARG A 110 2.34 12.32 3.94
CA ARG A 110 0.96 11.83 4.01
C ARG A 110 -0.05 12.97 3.91
N GLN A 111 0.16 14.04 4.68
CA GLN A 111 -0.67 15.24 4.63
C GLN A 111 -0.67 15.90 3.25
N ARG A 112 0.51 16.03 2.63
CA ARG A 112 0.63 16.58 1.27
C ARG A 112 -0.11 15.74 0.23
N LEU A 113 -0.04 14.42 0.31
CA LEU A 113 -0.77 13.52 -0.58
C LEU A 113 -2.28 13.62 -0.39
N ALA A 114 -2.75 13.71 0.87
CA ALA A 114 -4.17 13.91 1.17
C ALA A 114 -4.69 15.23 0.59
N LEU A 115 -3.92 16.32 0.71
CA LEU A 115 -4.26 17.60 0.09
C LEU A 115 -4.28 17.50 -1.45
N ALA A 116 -3.35 16.76 -2.05
CA ALA A 116 -3.32 16.57 -3.51
C ALA A 116 -4.54 15.80 -4.02
N LEU A 117 -5.00 14.77 -3.30
CA LEU A 117 -6.22 14.03 -3.65
C LEU A 117 -7.46 14.92 -3.51
N ARG A 118 -7.61 15.65 -2.40
CA ARG A 118 -8.73 16.61 -2.23
C ARG A 118 -8.74 17.69 -3.32
N ALA A 119 -7.57 18.20 -3.69
CA ALA A 119 -7.45 19.19 -4.78
C ALA A 119 -7.84 18.60 -6.13
N LEU A 120 -7.48 17.34 -6.39
CA LEU A 120 -7.87 16.61 -7.59
C LEU A 120 -9.37 16.41 -7.66
N ASP A 121 -9.99 15.89 -6.60
CA ASP A 121 -11.44 15.64 -6.53
C ASP A 121 -12.23 16.93 -6.80
N ALA A 122 -11.83 18.02 -6.13
CA ALA A 122 -12.47 19.32 -6.35
C ALA A 122 -12.26 19.82 -7.79
N ARG A 123 -11.09 19.60 -8.39
CA ARG A 123 -10.81 20.00 -9.78
C ARG A 123 -11.61 19.17 -10.79
N MET A 124 -11.76 17.88 -10.57
CA MET A 124 -12.60 17.00 -11.38
C MET A 124 -14.07 17.36 -11.27
N GLY A 125 -14.51 17.88 -10.12
CA GLY A 125 -15.83 18.47 -9.92
C GLY A 125 -16.05 19.85 -10.56
N GLY A 126 -15.11 20.33 -11.40
CA GLY A 126 -15.23 21.59 -12.15
C GLY A 126 -14.83 22.86 -11.37
N ASN A 127 -14.37 22.74 -10.14
CA ASN A 127 -14.03 23.92 -9.32
C ASN A 127 -12.78 24.65 -9.84
N THR A 128 -12.79 25.99 -9.68
CA THR A 128 -11.63 26.82 -10.03
C THR A 128 -10.50 26.67 -9.03
N TYR A 129 -9.26 26.97 -9.43
CA TYR A 129 -8.11 26.93 -8.51
C TYR A 129 -8.28 27.84 -7.28
N ARG A 130 -9.02 28.94 -7.41
CA ARG A 130 -9.32 29.85 -6.31
C ARG A 130 -10.22 29.17 -5.29
N VAL A 131 -11.34 28.63 -5.71
CA VAL A 131 -12.27 27.88 -4.86
C VAL A 131 -11.58 26.73 -4.15
N ILE A 132 -10.75 25.96 -4.88
CA ILE A 132 -9.96 24.88 -4.30
C ILE A 132 -9.03 25.40 -3.20
N ALA A 133 -8.36 26.51 -3.44
CA ALA A 133 -7.46 27.10 -2.46
C ALA A 133 -8.20 27.60 -1.22
N GLU A 134 -9.37 28.24 -1.40
CA GLU A 134 -10.24 28.71 -0.31
C GLU A 134 -10.66 27.55 0.60
N VAL A 135 -11.08 26.44 0.02
CA VAL A 135 -11.48 25.23 0.78
C VAL A 135 -10.30 24.56 1.49
N LEU A 136 -9.12 24.51 0.84
CA LEU A 136 -7.97 23.80 1.42
C LEU A 136 -7.20 24.62 2.45
N PHE A 137 -7.16 25.94 2.30
CA PHE A 137 -6.28 26.81 3.09
C PHE A 137 -7.01 27.87 3.91
N GLY A 138 -8.32 28.02 3.69
CA GLY A 138 -9.16 29.07 4.31
C GLY A 138 -9.28 30.31 3.43
N THR A 139 -10.47 30.90 3.41
CA THR A 139 -10.82 32.10 2.64
C THR A 139 -10.04 33.32 3.10
N GLU A 140 -9.79 33.45 4.41
CA GLU A 140 -9.06 34.58 5.01
C GLU A 140 -7.62 34.72 4.51
N ARG A 141 -7.04 33.64 3.97
CA ARG A 141 -5.66 33.64 3.47
C ARG A 141 -5.56 34.03 2.00
N ILE A 142 -6.68 34.29 1.32
CA ILE A 142 -6.72 34.56 -0.10
C ILE A 142 -7.22 35.97 -0.35
N PRO A 143 -6.34 36.91 -0.68
CA PRO A 143 -6.74 38.29 -0.97
C PRO A 143 -7.60 38.36 -2.24
N GLU A 144 -8.61 39.22 -2.23
CA GLU A 144 -9.55 39.38 -3.34
C GLU A 144 -8.87 39.83 -4.64
N HIS A 145 -7.90 40.73 -4.54
CA HIS A 145 -7.34 41.41 -5.70
C HIS A 145 -6.00 40.84 -6.22
N ALA A 146 -5.29 40.02 -5.42
CA ALA A 146 -3.94 39.53 -5.78
C ALA A 146 -3.85 38.03 -6.10
N TRP A 147 -4.98 37.37 -6.39
CA TRP A 147 -5.01 35.92 -6.61
C TRP A 147 -4.05 35.43 -7.71
N LYS A 148 -3.91 36.19 -8.81
CA LYS A 148 -3.09 35.76 -9.97
C LYS A 148 -1.61 35.59 -9.61
N THR A 149 -1.10 36.35 -8.67
CA THR A 149 0.31 36.33 -8.22
C THR A 149 0.51 35.67 -6.87
N HIS A 150 -0.58 35.25 -6.21
CA HIS A 150 -0.53 34.71 -4.87
C HIS A 150 0.14 33.32 -4.81
N GLU A 151 0.95 33.08 -3.80
CA GLU A 151 1.69 31.81 -3.59
C GLU A 151 0.77 30.59 -3.51
N LEU A 152 -0.41 30.75 -2.90
CA LEU A 152 -1.40 29.67 -2.76
C LEU A 152 -1.97 29.22 -4.11
N ARG A 153 -2.00 30.10 -5.12
CA ARG A 153 -2.37 29.72 -6.50
C ARG A 153 -1.40 28.67 -7.05
N ASN A 154 -0.11 28.95 -6.99
CA ASN A 154 0.92 28.03 -7.49
C ASN A 154 0.98 26.73 -6.67
N ARG A 155 0.76 26.83 -5.36
CA ARG A 155 0.66 25.67 -4.46
C ARG A 155 -0.53 24.79 -4.84
N THR A 156 -1.71 25.37 -5.08
CA THR A 156 -2.91 24.65 -5.48
C THR A 156 -2.74 23.97 -6.83
N ILE A 157 -2.19 24.68 -7.83
CA ILE A 157 -1.88 24.10 -9.14
C ILE A 157 -0.98 22.88 -8.99
N ARG A 158 0.11 22.98 -8.21
CA ARG A 158 1.02 21.86 -7.95
C ARG A 158 0.35 20.67 -7.22
N LEU A 159 -0.58 20.93 -6.31
CA LEU A 159 -1.35 19.87 -5.67
C LEU A 159 -2.24 19.15 -6.67
N VAL A 160 -2.98 19.86 -7.51
CA VAL A 160 -3.82 19.28 -8.57
C VAL A 160 -2.97 18.45 -9.54
N GLN A 161 -1.84 19.01 -10.01
CA GLN A 161 -0.90 18.28 -10.89
C GLN A 161 -0.37 17.00 -10.21
N THR A 162 -0.03 17.07 -8.92
CA THR A 162 0.38 15.89 -8.14
C THR A 162 -0.74 14.86 -8.09
N GLY A 163 -1.99 15.29 -7.86
CA GLY A 163 -3.16 14.41 -7.86
C GLY A 163 -3.34 13.70 -9.21
N PHE A 164 -3.26 14.44 -10.33
CA PHE A 164 -3.32 13.85 -11.67
C PHE A 164 -2.16 12.87 -11.92
N ALA A 165 -0.95 13.20 -11.51
CA ALA A 165 0.19 12.30 -11.65
C ALA A 165 -0.02 10.99 -10.87
N LEU A 166 -0.55 11.06 -9.65
CA LEU A 166 -0.91 9.89 -8.85
C LEU A 166 -1.99 9.05 -9.56
N MET A 167 -3.06 9.67 -10.03
CA MET A 167 -4.16 8.99 -10.73
C MET A 167 -3.68 8.28 -12.01
N ARG A 168 -2.72 8.85 -12.73
CA ARG A 168 -2.12 8.29 -13.97
C ARG A 168 -1.08 7.20 -13.70
N GLY A 169 -1.03 6.66 -12.51
CA GLY A 169 -0.16 5.52 -12.16
C GLY A 169 0.99 5.86 -11.20
N GLY A 170 1.23 7.13 -10.88
CA GLY A 170 2.26 7.53 -9.91
C GLY A 170 2.03 6.98 -8.50
N TYR A 171 0.80 6.56 -8.18
CA TYR A 171 0.52 5.86 -6.90
C TYR A 171 1.32 4.56 -6.74
N ARG A 172 1.71 3.90 -7.85
CA ARG A 172 2.51 2.66 -7.81
C ARG A 172 3.86 2.87 -7.16
N GLU A 173 4.45 4.06 -7.31
CA GLU A 173 5.70 4.40 -6.63
C GLU A 173 5.54 4.52 -5.11
N LEU A 174 4.32 4.82 -4.63
CA LEU A 174 4.03 4.87 -3.19
C LEU A 174 3.95 3.48 -2.57
N LEU A 175 3.63 2.46 -3.37
CA LEU A 175 3.55 1.05 -2.97
C LEU A 175 4.93 0.40 -2.93
N ARG A 176 5.89 0.96 -3.64
CA ARG A 176 7.27 0.49 -3.73
C ARG A 176 8.20 1.46 -2.99
N LYS A 177 9.35 0.97 -2.57
CA LYS A 177 10.40 1.81 -2.02
C LYS A 177 10.80 2.85 -3.06
N SER A 178 10.57 4.12 -2.80
CA SER A 178 11.18 5.17 -3.62
C SER A 178 12.71 4.96 -3.58
N ARG A 179 13.29 4.42 -4.64
CA ARG A 179 14.74 4.46 -4.83
C ARG A 179 15.15 5.93 -4.74
N ARG A 180 15.81 6.32 -3.66
CA ARG A 180 16.59 7.54 -3.66
C ARG A 180 17.61 7.37 -4.78
N LYS A 181 17.41 8.04 -5.91
CA LYS A 181 18.49 8.25 -6.86
C LYS A 181 19.59 8.97 -6.07
N LYS A 182 20.72 8.27 -5.86
CA LYS A 182 21.97 8.93 -5.47
C LYS A 182 22.44 9.78 -6.64
#